data_e07f90813c59cc103231ab641eb17079
#
_entry.id   e07f90813c59cc103231ab641eb17079
#
_cell.length_a   1.000
_cell.length_b   1.000
_cell.length_c   1.000
_cell.angle_alpha   90.00
_cell.angle_beta   90.00
_cell.angle_gamma   90.00
#
_symmetry.space_group_name_H-M   'P 1'
#
loop_
_entity.id
_entity.type
_entity.pdbx_description
1 polymer ?
#
loop_
_entity_poly.entity_id
_entity_poly.type
_entity_poly.pdbx_seq_one_letter_code
_entity_poly.pdbx_strand_id
1 'polypeptide(L)'
;MLLHPFAPSNIDKDSKILILGSFPSVASREMGFYYAHLQNRFWKVLGALFGDETIYAKFTKLNKEERQQHIKMQKAFLQSHSIVLWDIVYSCDITGSSDSSLKNIAFNDIFSLLTSSEIRAIFLNGTKATTLFQQYCKNLAFPLKIQACLHYKILTPTQSLALKFTREIRIFSLPSTSPANAKYSLDSLIDSWCILLDFCG
;
A
#
# COMPACT_ATOMS: atom_id res chain seq x y z
N MET A 1 5.28 2.07 -22.29
CA MET A 1 5.75 1.71 -20.94
C MET A 1 5.65 2.95 -20.04
N LEU A 2 4.98 2.85 -18.91
CA LEU A 2 4.87 3.91 -17.89
C LEU A 2 5.82 3.61 -16.74
N LEU A 3 6.48 4.64 -16.23
CA LEU A 3 7.30 4.58 -15.01
C LEU A 3 6.46 4.97 -13.80
N HIS A 4 6.77 4.39 -12.64
CA HIS A 4 6.15 4.77 -11.37
C HIS A 4 6.56 6.20 -11.00
N PRO A 5 5.61 7.12 -10.81
CA PRO A 5 5.94 8.55 -10.65
C PRO A 5 6.30 8.95 -9.22
N PHE A 6 6.16 8.04 -8.23
CA PHE A 6 6.32 8.37 -6.82
C PHE A 6 7.46 7.59 -6.18
N ALA A 7 8.25 8.27 -5.35
CA ALA A 7 9.08 7.61 -4.36
C ALA A 7 8.21 7.11 -3.18
N PRO A 8 8.72 6.18 -2.33
CA PRO A 8 8.04 5.81 -1.09
C PRO A 8 7.65 7.05 -0.29
N SER A 9 6.41 7.09 0.25
CA SER A 9 5.97 8.24 1.05
C SER A 9 6.71 8.30 2.38
N ASN A 10 7.37 9.42 2.64
CA ASN A 10 7.92 9.75 3.97
C ASN A 10 8.67 8.62 4.69
N ILE A 11 9.51 7.86 3.97
CA ILE A 11 10.33 6.84 4.63
C ILE A 11 11.37 7.49 5.51
N ASP A 12 11.46 7.05 6.76
CA ASP A 12 12.43 7.46 7.76
C ASP A 12 12.83 6.29 8.67
N LYS A 13 13.67 6.56 9.66
CA LYS A 13 14.14 5.57 10.64
C LYS A 13 13.02 5.03 11.56
N ASP A 14 11.93 5.78 11.72
CA ASP A 14 10.81 5.41 12.61
C ASP A 14 9.68 4.71 11.84
N SER A 15 9.84 4.52 10.53
CA SER A 15 8.88 3.83 9.68
C SER A 15 8.78 2.36 10.05
N LYS A 16 7.56 1.90 10.44
CA LYS A 16 7.29 0.53 10.91
C LYS A 16 6.41 -0.27 9.98
N ILE A 17 5.59 0.42 9.19
CA ILE A 17 4.56 -0.17 8.33
C ILE A 17 4.80 0.22 6.88
N LEU A 18 4.75 -0.76 5.98
CA LEU A 18 4.74 -0.53 4.53
C LEU A 18 3.41 -1.01 3.94
N ILE A 19 2.66 -0.11 3.34
CA ILE A 19 1.46 -0.46 2.59
C ILE A 19 1.79 -0.42 1.09
N LEU A 20 1.55 -1.55 0.41
CA LEU A 20 1.86 -1.71 -1.00
C LEU A 20 0.59 -1.85 -1.84
N GLY A 21 0.45 -0.97 -2.84
CA GLY A 21 -0.46 -1.14 -3.96
C GLY A 21 0.20 -1.90 -5.12
N SER A 22 -0.52 -2.03 -6.23
CA SER A 22 0.00 -2.59 -7.49
C SER A 22 0.77 -1.56 -8.30
N PHE A 23 0.06 -0.53 -8.77
CA PHE A 23 0.54 0.62 -9.55
C PHE A 23 -0.45 1.78 -9.39
N PRO A 24 -0.01 3.06 -9.41
CA PRO A 24 -0.89 4.17 -9.15
C PRO A 24 -1.92 4.35 -10.27
N SER A 25 -3.18 4.61 -9.87
CA SER A 25 -4.27 4.91 -10.81
C SER A 25 -4.00 6.19 -11.61
N VAL A 26 -4.73 6.40 -12.71
CA VAL A 26 -4.67 7.67 -13.49
C VAL A 26 -4.87 8.86 -12.57
N ALA A 27 -5.93 8.83 -11.74
CA ALA A 27 -6.21 9.91 -10.80
C ALA A 27 -5.05 10.16 -9.81
N SER A 28 -4.41 9.09 -9.29
CA SER A 28 -3.25 9.23 -8.40
C SER A 28 -2.07 9.88 -9.11
N ARG A 29 -1.80 9.50 -10.38
CA ARG A 29 -0.73 10.10 -11.19
C ARG A 29 -0.96 11.58 -11.49
N GLU A 30 -2.21 11.96 -11.80
CA GLU A 30 -2.62 13.36 -12.06
C GLU A 30 -2.58 14.22 -10.80
N MET A 31 -2.97 13.65 -9.66
CA MET A 31 -2.98 14.34 -8.37
C MET A 31 -1.59 14.41 -7.71
N GLY A 32 -0.66 13.57 -8.12
CA GLY A 32 0.69 13.52 -7.58
C GLY A 32 0.80 12.83 -6.22
N PHE A 33 -0.19 12.00 -5.83
CA PHE A 33 -0.15 11.26 -4.57
C PHE A 33 -0.97 9.96 -4.59
N TYR A 34 -0.74 9.09 -3.62
CA TYR A 34 -1.34 7.77 -3.51
C TYR A 34 -2.84 7.80 -3.24
N TYR A 35 -3.56 6.85 -3.82
CA TYR A 35 -4.99 6.59 -3.58
C TYR A 35 -5.92 7.79 -3.77
N ALA A 36 -5.56 8.72 -4.66
CA ALA A 36 -6.28 9.97 -4.88
C ALA A 36 -7.58 9.84 -5.70
N HIS A 37 -7.94 8.64 -6.19
CA HIS A 37 -9.23 8.45 -6.86
C HIS A 37 -10.37 8.66 -5.87
N LEU A 38 -11.33 9.54 -6.20
CA LEU A 38 -12.39 9.98 -5.29
C LEU A 38 -13.22 8.87 -4.64
N GLN A 39 -13.44 7.79 -5.39
CA GLN A 39 -14.19 6.64 -4.90
C GLN A 39 -13.28 5.61 -4.20
N ASN A 40 -11.96 5.83 -4.15
CA ASN A 40 -11.09 4.94 -3.40
C ASN A 40 -11.34 5.14 -1.90
N ARG A 41 -11.51 4.05 -1.19
CA ARG A 41 -11.87 4.04 0.23
C ARG A 41 -10.66 4.06 1.16
N PHE A 42 -9.43 4.06 0.62
CA PHE A 42 -8.18 3.96 1.39
C PHE A 42 -8.09 5.01 2.51
N TRP A 43 -8.19 6.29 2.15
CA TRP A 43 -8.11 7.37 3.13
C TRP A 43 -9.28 7.38 4.11
N LYS A 44 -10.47 6.94 3.70
CA LYS A 44 -11.61 6.78 4.60
C LYS A 44 -11.40 5.66 5.61
N VAL A 45 -10.81 4.54 5.16
CA VAL A 45 -10.45 3.42 6.05
C VAL A 45 -9.42 3.87 7.08
N LEU A 46 -8.33 4.52 6.66
CA LEU A 46 -7.33 5.02 7.60
C LEU A 46 -7.93 6.08 8.53
N GLY A 47 -8.71 7.04 8.01
CA GLY A 47 -9.37 8.05 8.83
C GLY A 47 -10.25 7.45 9.93
N ALA A 48 -11.04 6.42 9.58
CA ALA A 48 -11.89 5.72 10.57
C ALA A 48 -11.06 4.95 11.61
N LEU A 49 -9.99 4.26 11.19
CA LEU A 49 -9.13 3.49 12.10
C LEU A 49 -8.40 4.36 13.13
N PHE A 50 -8.00 5.56 12.74
CA PHE A 50 -7.23 6.48 13.59
C PHE A 50 -8.05 7.62 14.17
N GLY A 51 -9.36 7.70 13.87
CA GLY A 51 -10.24 8.78 14.35
C GLY A 51 -9.93 10.15 13.74
N ASP A 52 -9.32 10.19 12.55
CA ASP A 52 -8.99 11.44 11.85
C ASP A 52 -9.67 11.51 10.47
N GLU A 53 -10.85 12.10 10.46
CA GLU A 53 -11.63 12.27 9.22
C GLU A 53 -11.09 13.37 8.29
N THR A 54 -10.15 14.18 8.74
CA THR A 54 -9.62 15.30 7.96
C THR A 54 -8.75 14.85 6.79
N ILE A 55 -8.19 13.63 6.84
CA ILE A 55 -7.29 13.09 5.83
C ILE A 55 -7.98 12.64 4.54
N TYR A 56 -9.32 12.60 4.47
CA TYR A 56 -10.05 12.18 3.26
C TYR A 56 -10.99 13.25 2.69
N ALA A 57 -10.52 14.47 2.52
CA ALA A 57 -11.29 15.52 1.88
C ALA A 57 -11.72 15.15 0.44
N LYS A 58 -12.84 15.75 0.00
CA LYS A 58 -13.32 15.59 -1.39
C LYS A 58 -12.44 16.41 -2.35
N PHE A 59 -11.45 15.80 -2.95
CA PHE A 59 -10.52 16.43 -3.90
C PHE A 59 -11.17 17.14 -5.11
N THR A 60 -12.43 16.82 -5.46
CA THR A 60 -13.10 17.33 -6.64
C THR A 60 -13.27 18.85 -6.69
N LYS A 61 -13.15 19.53 -5.56
CA LYS A 61 -13.39 20.97 -5.45
C LYS A 61 -12.15 21.76 -5.04
N LEU A 62 -11.01 21.08 -4.83
CA LEU A 62 -9.79 21.72 -4.37
C LEU A 62 -9.03 22.36 -5.55
N ASN A 63 -8.60 23.60 -5.38
CA ASN A 63 -7.62 24.23 -6.26
C ASN A 63 -6.22 23.62 -6.05
N LYS A 64 -5.20 24.09 -6.79
CA LYS A 64 -3.85 23.49 -6.75
C LYS A 64 -3.20 23.63 -5.37
N GLU A 65 -3.34 24.77 -4.72
CA GLU A 65 -2.78 25.07 -3.40
C GLU A 65 -3.45 24.21 -2.33
N GLU A 66 -4.77 24.11 -2.35
CA GLU A 66 -5.54 23.28 -1.42
C GLU A 66 -5.18 21.79 -1.56
N ARG A 67 -4.96 21.30 -2.80
CA ARG A 67 -4.49 19.94 -3.05
C ARG A 67 -3.12 19.69 -2.42
N GLN A 68 -2.18 20.62 -2.62
CA GLN A 68 -0.85 20.50 -2.02
C GLN A 68 -0.90 20.52 -0.50
N GLN A 69 -1.74 21.36 0.08
CA GLN A 69 -1.93 21.40 1.52
C GLN A 69 -2.52 20.09 2.05
N HIS A 70 -3.52 19.54 1.35
CA HIS A 70 -4.11 18.26 1.73
C HIS A 70 -3.11 17.10 1.64
N ILE A 71 -2.27 17.05 0.58
CA ILE A 71 -1.19 16.07 0.47
C ILE A 71 -0.18 16.22 1.62
N LYS A 72 0.14 17.45 2.04
CA LYS A 72 1.00 17.66 3.23
C LYS A 72 0.37 17.11 4.50
N MET A 73 -0.93 17.31 4.70
CA MET A 73 -1.65 16.72 5.84
C MET A 73 -1.62 15.19 5.80
N GLN A 74 -1.89 14.58 4.65
CA GLN A 74 -1.81 13.12 4.48
C GLN A 74 -0.39 12.59 4.75
N LYS A 75 0.65 13.29 4.30
CA LYS A 75 2.04 12.93 4.60
C LYS A 75 2.37 13.03 6.08
N ALA A 76 1.94 14.10 6.74
CA ALA A 76 2.13 14.27 8.19
C ALA A 76 1.41 13.17 8.99
N PHE A 77 0.17 12.83 8.59
CA PHE A 77 -0.57 11.72 9.16
C PHE A 77 0.16 10.38 9.01
N LEU A 78 0.65 10.06 7.81
CA LEU A 78 1.41 8.82 7.58
C LEU A 78 2.66 8.77 8.47
N GLN A 79 3.38 9.87 8.56
CA GLN A 79 4.59 9.97 9.37
C GLN A 79 4.29 9.79 10.87
N SER A 80 3.25 10.44 11.40
CA SER A 80 2.87 10.32 12.83
C SER A 80 2.45 8.89 13.21
N HIS A 81 2.03 8.06 12.24
CA HIS A 81 1.65 6.66 12.45
C HIS A 81 2.70 5.67 11.94
N SER A 82 3.91 6.13 11.59
CA SER A 82 5.02 5.28 11.10
C SER A 82 4.66 4.47 9.84
N ILE A 83 3.77 5.00 8.98
CA ILE A 83 3.26 4.35 7.77
C ILE A 83 3.97 4.89 6.52
N VAL A 84 4.44 3.98 5.68
CA VAL A 84 4.98 4.26 4.35
C VAL A 84 4.04 3.69 3.30
N LEU A 85 3.73 4.47 2.27
CA LEU A 85 3.02 4.01 1.08
C LEU A 85 3.99 3.84 -0.08
N TRP A 86 3.83 2.76 -0.81
CA TRP A 86 4.48 2.53 -2.10
C TRP A 86 3.65 1.59 -2.96
N ASP A 87 4.15 1.27 -4.14
CA ASP A 87 3.57 0.27 -5.03
C ASP A 87 4.64 -0.77 -5.42
N ILE A 88 4.19 -1.95 -5.81
CA ILE A 88 5.09 -3.07 -6.13
C ILE A 88 5.74 -2.87 -7.50
N VAL A 89 5.02 -2.27 -8.44
CA VAL A 89 5.45 -2.13 -9.84
C VAL A 89 6.22 -0.83 -10.05
N TYR A 90 7.44 -0.93 -10.55
CA TYR A 90 8.30 0.19 -10.98
C TYR A 90 7.92 0.69 -12.36
N SER A 91 7.74 -0.23 -13.32
CA SER A 91 7.32 0.13 -14.67
C SER A 91 6.46 -0.95 -15.30
N CYS A 92 5.55 -0.55 -16.17
CA CYS A 92 4.65 -1.47 -16.86
C CYS A 92 4.02 -0.84 -18.11
N ASP A 93 3.40 -1.69 -18.92
CA ASP A 93 2.37 -1.28 -19.86
C ASP A 93 1.02 -1.48 -19.19
N ILE A 94 0.20 -0.43 -19.15
CA ILE A 94 -1.13 -0.43 -18.53
C ILE A 94 -2.11 0.43 -19.33
N THR A 95 -3.36 -0.01 -19.41
CA THR A 95 -4.46 0.76 -20.00
C THR A 95 -5.33 1.33 -18.89
N GLY A 96 -5.37 2.67 -18.79
CA GLY A 96 -6.15 3.38 -17.76
C GLY A 96 -5.63 3.08 -16.34
N SER A 97 -6.54 2.57 -15.50
CA SER A 97 -6.25 2.16 -14.11
C SER A 97 -6.54 0.68 -13.86
N SER A 98 -6.67 -0.12 -14.93
CA SER A 98 -7.05 -1.53 -14.81
C SER A 98 -5.86 -2.41 -14.48
N ASP A 99 -5.82 -2.93 -13.26
CA ASP A 99 -4.80 -3.88 -12.81
C ASP A 99 -4.71 -5.15 -13.67
N SER A 100 -5.81 -5.54 -14.35
CA SER A 100 -5.83 -6.69 -15.25
C SER A 100 -5.07 -6.44 -16.57
N SER A 101 -4.86 -5.17 -16.93
CA SER A 101 -4.14 -4.79 -18.14
C SER A 101 -2.62 -4.66 -17.95
N LEU A 102 -2.10 -4.84 -16.74
CA LEU A 102 -0.66 -4.77 -16.44
C LEU A 102 0.14 -5.83 -17.21
N LYS A 103 1.09 -5.37 -18.02
CA LYS A 103 2.03 -6.18 -18.81
C LYS A 103 3.45 -5.63 -18.72
N ASN A 104 4.44 -6.41 -19.12
CA ASN A 104 5.85 -5.99 -19.17
C ASN A 104 6.32 -5.33 -17.86
N ILE A 105 6.08 -6.03 -16.74
CA ILE A 105 6.24 -5.51 -15.39
C ILE A 105 7.71 -5.57 -14.97
N ALA A 106 8.26 -4.43 -14.52
CA ALA A 106 9.44 -4.38 -13.66
C ALA A 106 8.99 -3.99 -12.23
N PHE A 107 9.68 -4.54 -11.23
CA PHE A 107 9.35 -4.32 -9.81
C PHE A 107 10.20 -3.22 -9.20
N ASN A 108 9.64 -2.52 -8.22
CA ASN A 108 10.39 -1.65 -7.32
C ASN A 108 11.31 -2.50 -6.41
N ASP A 109 12.42 -1.92 -5.99
CA ASP A 109 13.36 -2.59 -5.08
C ASP A 109 12.89 -2.49 -3.61
N ILE A 110 11.85 -3.28 -3.31
CA ILE A 110 11.23 -3.30 -2.00
C ILE A 110 12.19 -3.86 -0.94
N PHE A 111 13.06 -4.82 -1.31
CA PHE A 111 14.00 -5.38 -0.34
C PHE A 111 15.07 -4.38 0.10
N SER A 112 15.59 -3.55 -0.78
CA SER A 112 16.50 -2.47 -0.38
C SER A 112 15.84 -1.48 0.58
N LEU A 113 14.56 -1.14 0.35
CA LEU A 113 13.80 -0.31 1.26
C LEU A 113 13.64 -0.98 2.64
N LEU A 114 13.34 -2.27 2.68
CA LEU A 114 13.22 -3.02 3.93
C LEU A 114 14.54 -3.12 4.69
N THR A 115 15.68 -3.27 4.00
CA THR A 115 17.00 -3.36 4.64
C THR A 115 17.46 -2.03 5.23
N SER A 116 17.01 -0.92 4.66
CA SER A 116 17.38 0.45 5.09
C SER A 116 16.38 1.10 6.05
N SER A 117 15.39 0.36 6.56
CA SER A 117 14.32 0.88 7.43
C SER A 117 14.01 -0.07 8.59
N GLU A 118 13.20 0.38 9.54
CA GLU A 118 12.69 -0.43 10.65
C GLU A 118 11.29 -1.05 10.39
N ILE A 119 10.88 -1.15 9.12
CA ILE A 119 9.60 -1.75 8.71
C ILE A 119 9.53 -3.20 9.18
N ARG A 120 8.48 -3.53 9.95
CA ARG A 120 8.20 -4.85 10.51
C ARG A 120 6.87 -5.45 10.04
N ALA A 121 6.06 -4.67 9.33
CA ALA A 121 4.82 -5.15 8.74
C ALA A 121 4.63 -4.63 7.31
N ILE A 122 4.20 -5.52 6.41
CA ILE A 122 3.83 -5.20 5.03
C ILE A 122 2.35 -5.52 4.84
N PHE A 123 1.59 -4.54 4.37
CA PHE A 123 0.18 -4.67 4.06
C PHE A 123 -0.05 -4.55 2.54
N LEU A 124 -0.52 -5.62 1.93
CA LEU A 124 -0.77 -5.71 0.49
C LEU A 124 -2.24 -5.33 0.22
N ASN A 125 -2.46 -4.19 -0.44
CA ASN A 125 -3.80 -3.64 -0.70
C ASN A 125 -4.46 -4.35 -1.89
N GLY A 126 -5.05 -5.50 -1.63
CA GLY A 126 -5.84 -6.27 -2.60
C GLY A 126 -5.12 -7.45 -3.24
N THR A 127 -5.91 -8.28 -3.92
CA THR A 127 -5.44 -9.53 -4.53
C THR A 127 -4.34 -9.30 -5.58
N LYS A 128 -4.44 -8.24 -6.39
CA LYS A 128 -3.43 -7.96 -7.41
C LYS A 128 -2.08 -7.62 -6.78
N ALA A 129 -2.07 -6.75 -5.77
CA ALA A 129 -0.85 -6.45 -5.00
C ALA A 129 -0.26 -7.73 -4.39
N THR A 130 -1.11 -8.59 -3.82
CA THR A 130 -0.68 -9.88 -3.26
C THR A 130 -0.01 -10.77 -4.29
N THR A 131 -0.63 -10.95 -5.46
CA THR A 131 -0.07 -11.78 -6.53
C THR A 131 1.26 -11.24 -7.06
N LEU A 132 1.35 -9.92 -7.25
CA LEU A 132 2.58 -9.26 -7.70
C LEU A 132 3.70 -9.37 -6.66
N PHE A 133 3.38 -9.20 -5.39
CA PHE A 133 4.36 -9.34 -4.32
C PHE A 133 4.87 -10.78 -4.20
N GLN A 134 4.00 -11.78 -4.35
CA GLN A 134 4.42 -13.19 -4.40
C GLN A 134 5.35 -13.46 -5.60
N GLN A 135 5.04 -12.89 -6.76
CA GLN A 135 5.91 -13.00 -7.94
C GLN A 135 7.27 -12.33 -7.71
N TYR A 136 7.27 -11.14 -7.12
CA TYR A 136 8.50 -10.44 -6.72
C TYR A 136 9.36 -11.29 -5.78
N CYS A 137 8.77 -11.83 -4.72
CA CYS A 137 9.48 -12.67 -3.77
C CYS A 137 9.99 -13.98 -4.42
N LYS A 138 9.19 -14.59 -5.31
CA LYS A 138 9.61 -15.79 -6.05
C LYS A 138 10.82 -15.51 -6.95
N ASN A 139 10.85 -14.36 -7.64
CA ASN A 139 11.97 -13.96 -8.49
C ASN A 139 13.27 -13.78 -7.68
N LEU A 140 13.16 -13.49 -6.39
CA LEU A 140 14.28 -13.35 -5.46
C LEU A 140 14.58 -14.64 -4.66
N ALA A 141 14.01 -15.78 -5.08
CA ALA A 141 14.10 -17.08 -4.42
C ALA A 141 13.52 -17.13 -2.98
N PHE A 142 12.52 -16.30 -2.68
CA PHE A 142 11.78 -16.27 -1.40
C PHE A 142 10.28 -16.54 -1.60
N PRO A 143 9.87 -17.74 -2.01
CA PRO A 143 8.46 -18.04 -2.20
C PRO A 143 7.68 -17.95 -0.88
N LEU A 144 6.44 -17.46 -0.96
CA LEU A 144 5.54 -17.23 0.16
C LEU A 144 4.42 -18.27 0.19
N LYS A 145 4.10 -18.78 1.38
CA LYS A 145 2.86 -19.52 1.64
C LYS A 145 1.76 -18.57 2.08
N ILE A 146 0.51 -18.90 1.75
CA ILE A 146 -0.67 -18.12 2.13
C ILE A 146 -1.44 -18.92 3.19
N GLN A 147 -1.75 -18.26 4.30
CA GLN A 147 -2.69 -18.73 5.31
C GLN A 147 -3.89 -17.78 5.35
N ALA A 148 -5.09 -18.31 5.19
CA ALA A 148 -6.33 -17.52 5.32
C ALA A 148 -6.69 -17.33 6.80
N CYS A 149 -7.04 -16.09 7.15
CA CYS A 149 -7.66 -15.71 8.43
C CYS A 149 -9.07 -15.13 8.15
N LEU A 150 -9.84 -14.83 9.18
CA LEU A 150 -11.23 -14.42 9.03
C LEU A 150 -11.39 -13.17 8.15
N HIS A 151 -10.57 -12.15 8.34
CA HIS A 151 -10.68 -10.85 7.68
C HIS A 151 -9.52 -10.54 6.71
N TYR A 152 -8.43 -11.32 6.74
CA TYR A 152 -7.21 -11.09 5.95
C TYR A 152 -6.47 -12.41 5.67
N LYS A 153 -5.34 -12.32 4.97
CA LYS A 153 -4.43 -13.46 4.75
C LYS A 153 -3.04 -13.10 5.25
N ILE A 154 -2.38 -14.06 5.90
CA ILE A 154 -0.98 -13.96 6.30
C ILE A 154 -0.13 -14.65 5.22
N LEU A 155 0.96 -14.01 4.81
CA LEU A 155 1.94 -14.57 3.90
C LEU A 155 3.23 -14.86 4.69
N THR A 156 3.65 -16.11 4.67
CA THR A 156 4.84 -16.56 5.38
C THR A 156 5.89 -17.01 4.37
N PRO A 157 7.15 -16.57 4.47
CA PRO A 157 8.24 -17.13 3.67
C PRO A 157 8.40 -18.63 3.92
N THR A 158 8.64 -19.40 2.86
CA THR A 158 8.91 -20.84 2.96
C THR A 158 10.32 -21.13 3.47
N GLN A 159 11.21 -20.15 3.38
CA GLN A 159 12.55 -20.16 3.94
C GLN A 159 12.70 -18.93 4.84
N SER A 160 13.53 -19.02 5.88
CA SER A 160 13.68 -17.92 6.82
C SER A 160 14.20 -16.65 6.13
N LEU A 161 13.34 -15.63 6.06
CA LEU A 161 13.76 -14.27 5.73
C LEU A 161 14.74 -13.70 6.76
N ALA A 162 14.81 -14.31 7.95
CA ALA A 162 15.77 -13.97 9.01
C ALA A 162 17.24 -14.02 8.55
N LEU A 163 17.54 -14.75 7.47
CA LEU A 163 18.88 -14.75 6.88
C LEU A 163 19.25 -13.41 6.18
N LYS A 164 18.26 -12.56 5.85
CA LYS A 164 18.48 -11.26 5.20
C LYS A 164 18.08 -10.06 6.05
N PHE A 165 17.18 -10.25 7.02
CA PHE A 165 16.72 -9.19 7.92
C PHE A 165 17.03 -9.56 9.37
N THR A 166 17.50 -8.60 10.13
CA THR A 166 17.78 -8.75 11.57
C THR A 166 16.51 -8.81 12.42
N ARG A 167 15.32 -8.67 11.77
CA ARG A 167 14.01 -8.62 12.41
C ARG A 167 12.98 -9.45 11.64
N GLU A 168 11.94 -9.87 12.36
CA GLU A 168 10.76 -10.50 11.77
C GLU A 168 9.95 -9.46 10.97
N ILE A 169 9.57 -9.80 9.74
CA ILE A 169 8.66 -8.99 8.92
C ILE A 169 7.39 -9.81 8.69
N ARG A 170 6.26 -9.28 9.13
CA ARG A 170 4.94 -9.89 8.93
C ARG A 170 4.30 -9.33 7.67
N ILE A 171 3.67 -10.19 6.87
CA ILE A 171 3.10 -9.82 5.58
C ILE A 171 1.61 -10.17 5.57
N PHE A 172 0.76 -9.18 5.33
CA PHE A 172 -0.69 -9.31 5.34
C PHE A 172 -1.26 -8.97 3.96
N SER A 173 -2.18 -9.80 3.48
CA SER A 173 -2.98 -9.50 2.30
C SER A 173 -4.37 -9.07 2.74
N LEU A 174 -4.72 -7.82 2.48
CA LEU A 174 -5.98 -7.20 2.86
C LEU A 174 -6.91 -7.03 1.65
N PRO A 175 -8.23 -6.93 1.86
CA PRO A 175 -9.16 -6.57 0.79
C PRO A 175 -8.79 -5.22 0.19
N SER A 176 -8.91 -5.11 -1.15
CA SER A 176 -8.61 -3.88 -1.86
C SER A 176 -9.58 -2.76 -1.50
N THR A 177 -9.04 -1.57 -1.24
CA THR A 177 -9.80 -0.33 -1.03
C THR A 177 -10.30 0.29 -2.33
N SER A 178 -9.90 -0.24 -3.50
CA SER A 178 -10.33 0.23 -4.82
C SER A 178 -11.85 0.17 -4.98
N PRO A 179 -12.48 1.14 -5.67
CA PRO A 179 -13.91 1.08 -6.00
C PRO A 179 -14.28 -0.15 -6.84
N ALA A 180 -13.35 -0.71 -7.60
CA ALA A 180 -13.56 -1.95 -8.35
C ALA A 180 -13.85 -3.17 -7.45
N ASN A 181 -13.49 -3.11 -6.16
CA ASN A 181 -13.79 -4.15 -5.18
C ASN A 181 -15.16 -3.90 -4.51
N ALA A 182 -16.24 -4.01 -5.28
CA ALA A 182 -17.61 -3.77 -4.81
C ALA A 182 -18.11 -4.78 -3.76
N LYS A 183 -17.39 -5.91 -3.60
CA LYS A 183 -17.75 -6.96 -2.63
C LYS A 183 -17.68 -6.49 -1.17
N TYR A 184 -16.81 -5.53 -0.86
CA TYR A 184 -16.57 -5.06 0.50
C TYR A 184 -17.21 -3.68 0.70
N SER A 185 -18.05 -3.55 1.74
CA SER A 185 -18.50 -2.26 2.26
C SER A 185 -17.35 -1.49 2.92
N LEU A 186 -17.57 -0.22 3.28
CA LEU A 186 -16.58 0.54 4.03
C LEU A 186 -16.31 -0.10 5.40
N ASP A 187 -17.36 -0.51 6.11
CA ASP A 187 -17.26 -1.14 7.43
C ASP A 187 -16.47 -2.46 7.36
N SER A 188 -16.79 -3.31 6.37
CA SER A 188 -16.04 -4.57 6.16
C SER A 188 -14.56 -4.33 5.83
N LEU A 189 -14.23 -3.21 5.18
CA LEU A 189 -12.83 -2.81 4.97
C LEU A 189 -12.18 -2.35 6.27
N ILE A 190 -12.87 -1.53 7.08
CA ILE A 190 -12.37 -1.07 8.37
C ILE A 190 -12.07 -2.29 9.26
N ASP A 191 -13.01 -3.24 9.37
CA ASP A 191 -12.81 -4.49 10.12
C ASP A 191 -11.61 -5.30 9.62
N SER A 192 -11.42 -5.37 8.30
CA SER A 192 -10.29 -6.13 7.73
C SER A 192 -8.94 -5.43 7.92
N TRP A 193 -8.93 -4.10 7.95
CA TRP A 193 -7.73 -3.28 8.04
C TRP A 193 -7.33 -2.95 9.48
N CYS A 194 -8.18 -3.24 10.49
CA CYS A 194 -7.91 -2.95 11.91
C CYS A 194 -6.62 -3.61 12.42
N ILE A 195 -6.19 -4.73 11.85
CA ILE A 195 -4.92 -5.40 12.15
C ILE A 195 -3.71 -4.47 11.97
N LEU A 196 -3.82 -3.40 11.18
CA LEU A 196 -2.78 -2.42 10.98
C LEU A 196 -2.44 -1.70 12.30
N LEU A 197 -3.43 -1.50 13.18
CA LEU A 197 -3.25 -0.82 14.47
C LEU A 197 -2.27 -1.56 15.40
N ASP A 198 -2.12 -2.88 15.28
CA ASP A 198 -1.20 -3.69 16.09
C ASP A 198 0.27 -3.35 15.80
N PHE A 199 0.55 -2.60 14.73
CA PHE A 199 1.89 -2.25 14.29
C PHE A 199 2.18 -0.74 14.40
N CYS A 200 1.18 0.07 14.70
CA CYS A 200 1.30 1.50 14.97
C CYS A 200 1.71 1.72 16.42
N GLY A 201 2.73 2.49 16.69
CA GLY A 201 3.19 2.75 18.05
C GLY A 201 4.67 2.96 18.11
#